data_38c4e40bd7e2a3536efe9a1145b03c6e
#
_entry.id   38c4e40bd7e2a3536efe9a1145b03c6e
#
_cell.length_a   1.000
_cell.length_b   1.000
_cell.length_c   1.000
_cell.angle_alpha   90.00
_cell.angle_beta   90.00
_cell.angle_gamma   90.00
#
_symmetry.space_group_name_H-M   'P 1'
#
loop_
_entity.id
_entity.type
_entity.pdbx_description
1 polymer ?
#
loop_
_entity_poly.entity_id
_entity_poly.type
_entity_poly.pdbx_seq_one_letter_code
_entity_poly.pdbx_strand_id
1 'polypeptide(L)'
;MLYAILCYNQETVVDAWSKEKDDEVMKHHGVAMQKLAGKGKLGPVARLMNTTTATTLRAGKEPLVIDGPFAETKEQLLGFYVVDCENLDEVVEIAQGFLHETGALEIRPVRLFEPGVGIK
;
A
#
# COMPACT_ATOMS: atom_id res chain seq x y z
N MET A 1 2.36 11.34 14.82
CA MET A 1 1.06 10.88 14.31
C MET A 1 1.26 9.87 13.20
N LEU A 2 0.48 8.81 13.20
CA LEU A 2 0.59 7.77 12.16
C LEU A 2 -0.29 8.08 10.97
N TYR A 3 0.25 7.81 9.79
CA TYR A 3 -0.44 7.94 8.52
C TYR A 3 -0.31 6.64 7.74
N ALA A 4 -1.37 6.26 7.05
CA ALA A 4 -1.32 5.20 6.06
C ALA A 4 -1.13 5.82 4.68
N ILE A 5 -0.18 5.30 3.92
CA ILE A 5 0.02 5.64 2.51
C ILE A 5 -0.50 4.45 1.71
N LEU A 6 -1.64 4.62 1.06
CA LEU A 6 -2.31 3.57 0.30
C LEU A 6 -1.92 3.70 -1.17
N CYS A 7 -1.36 2.65 -1.72
CA CYS A 7 -0.78 2.66 -3.07
C CYS A 7 -1.75 2.06 -4.07
N TYR A 8 -2.16 2.85 -5.07
CA TYR A 8 -3.08 2.44 -6.13
C TYR A 8 -2.41 2.52 -7.49
N ASN A 9 -2.70 1.55 -8.33
CA ASN A 9 -2.35 1.59 -9.75
C ASN A 9 -3.21 0.56 -10.49
N GLN A 10 -3.19 0.62 -11.82
CA GLN A 10 -3.80 -0.44 -12.61
C GLN A 10 -2.94 -1.69 -12.54
N GLU A 11 -3.52 -2.79 -12.11
CA GLU A 11 -2.79 -4.07 -12.02
C GLU A 11 -2.24 -4.50 -13.37
N THR A 12 -2.98 -4.22 -14.45
CA THR A 12 -2.53 -4.53 -15.81
C THR A 12 -1.24 -3.81 -16.18
N VAL A 13 -1.05 -2.58 -15.70
CA VAL A 13 0.18 -1.82 -15.94
C VAL A 13 1.35 -2.46 -15.18
N VAL A 14 1.13 -2.78 -13.91
CA VAL A 14 2.16 -3.39 -13.05
C VAL A 14 2.53 -4.78 -13.54
N ASP A 15 1.54 -5.59 -13.93
CA ASP A 15 1.77 -6.94 -14.44
C ASP A 15 2.53 -6.93 -15.78
N ALA A 16 2.43 -5.83 -16.54
CA ALA A 16 3.15 -5.67 -17.80
C ALA A 16 4.61 -5.26 -17.61
N TRP A 17 5.03 -4.90 -16.39
CA TRP A 17 6.43 -4.58 -16.12
C TRP A 17 7.29 -5.81 -16.35
N SER A 18 8.46 -5.60 -16.99
CA SER A 18 9.48 -6.64 -17.05
C SER A 18 9.98 -6.98 -15.65
N LYS A 19 10.60 -8.14 -15.50
CA LYS A 19 11.25 -8.50 -14.23
C LYS A 19 12.27 -7.42 -13.82
N GLU A 20 13.03 -6.90 -14.78
CA GLU A 20 14.00 -5.84 -14.53
C GLU A 20 13.35 -4.57 -14.00
N LYS A 21 12.22 -4.17 -14.60
CA LYS A 21 11.46 -3.00 -14.15
C LYS A 21 10.90 -3.21 -12.75
N ASP A 22 10.31 -4.36 -12.47
CA ASP A 22 9.77 -4.66 -11.15
C ASP A 22 10.88 -4.65 -10.09
N ASP A 23 12.02 -5.27 -10.38
CA ASP A 23 13.17 -5.29 -9.46
C ASP A 23 13.70 -3.87 -9.20
N GLU A 24 13.76 -3.03 -10.23
CA GLU A 24 14.18 -1.63 -10.09
C GLU A 24 13.24 -0.84 -9.20
N VAL A 25 11.92 -1.01 -9.40
CA VAL A 25 10.90 -0.35 -8.59
C VAL A 25 11.00 -0.80 -7.13
N MET A 26 11.13 -2.10 -6.89
CA MET A 26 11.26 -2.64 -5.53
C MET A 26 12.54 -2.17 -4.85
N LYS A 27 13.64 -2.05 -5.59
CA LYS A 27 14.88 -1.51 -5.07
C LYS A 27 14.73 -0.05 -4.65
N HIS A 28 14.04 0.74 -5.47
CA HIS A 28 13.75 2.14 -5.17
C HIS A 28 12.92 2.28 -3.89
N HIS A 29 11.88 1.48 -3.74
CA HIS A 29 11.07 1.43 -2.52
C HIS A 29 11.91 0.99 -1.32
N GLY A 30 12.77 0.01 -1.49
CA GLY A 30 13.66 -0.48 -0.43
C GLY A 30 14.57 0.59 0.12
N VAL A 31 15.16 1.41 -0.75
CA VAL A 31 16.02 2.54 -0.35
C VAL A 31 15.23 3.57 0.47
N ALA A 32 14.02 3.93 0.00
CA ALA A 32 13.16 4.87 0.69
C ALA A 32 12.73 4.32 2.07
N MET A 33 12.38 3.03 2.14
CA MET A 33 12.02 2.38 3.40
C MET A 33 13.18 2.37 4.40
N GLN A 34 14.40 2.10 3.94
CA GLN A 34 15.57 2.09 4.81
C GLN A 34 15.84 3.47 5.43
N LYS A 35 15.65 4.53 4.66
CA LYS A 35 15.78 5.90 5.18
C LYS A 35 14.78 6.16 6.29
N LEU A 36 13.53 5.76 6.10
CA LEU A 36 12.49 5.93 7.10
C LEU A 36 12.74 5.09 8.34
N ALA A 37 13.15 3.83 8.15
CA ALA A 37 13.48 2.93 9.24
C ALA A 37 14.63 3.47 10.09
N GLY A 38 15.65 4.03 9.46
CA GLY A 38 16.78 4.65 10.16
C GLY A 38 16.39 5.85 11.02
N LYS A 39 15.29 6.50 10.72
CA LYS A 39 14.74 7.63 11.49
C LYS A 39 13.67 7.19 12.48
N GLY A 40 13.36 5.89 12.56
CA GLY A 40 12.29 5.38 13.42
C GLY A 40 10.88 5.76 12.95
N LYS A 41 10.71 6.05 11.66
CA LYS A 41 9.45 6.55 11.09
C LYS A 41 8.68 5.52 10.30
N LEU A 42 9.25 4.33 10.06
CA LEU A 42 8.60 3.28 9.27
C LEU A 42 7.85 2.30 10.15
N GLY A 43 6.56 2.16 9.90
CA GLY A 43 5.71 1.13 10.49
C GLY A 43 5.53 -0.05 9.54
N PRO A 44 4.46 -0.84 9.71
CA PRO A 44 4.18 -1.98 8.84
C PRO A 44 4.04 -1.59 7.39
N VAL A 45 4.50 -2.49 6.52
CA VAL A 45 4.43 -2.35 5.06
C VAL A 45 3.93 -3.67 4.48
N ALA A 46 3.06 -3.60 3.50
CA ALA A 46 2.62 -4.81 2.80
C ALA A 46 2.41 -4.53 1.31
N ARG A 47 2.75 -5.50 0.48
CA ARG A 47 2.38 -5.57 -0.93
C ARG A 47 1.37 -6.69 -1.08
N LEU A 48 0.21 -6.38 -1.67
CA LEU A 48 -0.87 -7.34 -1.85
C LEU A 48 -0.71 -8.07 -3.18
N MET A 49 -1.23 -9.29 -3.25
CA MET A 49 -1.39 -10.00 -4.52
C MET A 49 -2.55 -9.38 -5.30
N ASN A 50 -2.66 -9.71 -6.59
CA ASN A 50 -3.68 -9.13 -7.46
C ASN A 50 -5.10 -9.45 -7.00
N THR A 51 -6.04 -8.59 -7.39
CA THR A 51 -7.46 -8.75 -7.05
C THR A 51 -8.08 -10.02 -7.61
N THR A 52 -7.45 -10.67 -8.62
CA THR A 52 -7.86 -11.99 -9.10
C THR A 52 -7.77 -13.08 -8.02
N THR A 53 -6.95 -12.87 -7.00
CA THR A 53 -6.80 -13.78 -5.85
C THR A 53 -7.69 -13.40 -4.68
N ALA A 54 -8.42 -12.29 -4.78
CA ALA A 54 -9.22 -11.77 -3.69
C ALA A 54 -10.45 -12.64 -3.43
N THR A 55 -10.86 -12.66 -2.15
CA THR A 55 -12.14 -13.20 -1.71
C THR A 55 -12.81 -12.12 -0.91
N THR A 56 -14.08 -11.83 -1.22
CA THR A 56 -14.84 -10.81 -0.54
C THR A 56 -15.97 -11.45 0.26
N LEU A 57 -16.05 -11.06 1.52
CA LEU A 57 -17.18 -11.43 2.39
C LEU A 57 -18.10 -10.20 2.50
N ARG A 58 -19.31 -10.32 2.00
CA ARG A 58 -20.29 -9.24 2.03
C ARG A 58 -21.28 -9.41 3.17
N ALA A 59 -21.52 -8.31 3.87
CA ALA A 59 -22.52 -8.27 4.89
C ALA A 59 -23.92 -8.40 4.28
N GLY A 60 -24.82 -9.01 5.05
CA GLY A 60 -26.20 -9.20 4.69
C GLY A 60 -26.87 -10.02 5.80
N LYS A 61 -28.14 -10.38 5.61
CA LYS A 61 -28.85 -11.25 6.53
C LYS A 61 -28.09 -12.57 6.72
N GLU A 62 -27.55 -13.10 5.61
CA GLU A 62 -26.56 -14.17 5.62
C GLU A 62 -25.34 -13.65 4.89
N PRO A 63 -24.14 -13.68 5.52
CA PRO A 63 -22.92 -13.23 4.84
C PRO A 63 -22.69 -13.98 3.55
N LEU A 64 -22.32 -13.25 2.50
CA LEU A 64 -22.08 -13.81 1.18
C LEU A 64 -20.57 -13.80 0.88
N VAL A 65 -20.03 -14.96 0.50
CA VAL A 65 -18.64 -15.12 0.09
C VAL A 65 -18.57 -15.05 -1.43
N ILE A 66 -17.77 -14.13 -1.93
CA ILE A 66 -17.64 -13.85 -3.38
C ILE A 66 -16.17 -13.97 -3.79
N ASP A 67 -15.91 -14.70 -4.87
CA ASP A 67 -14.59 -14.71 -5.48
C ASP A 67 -14.35 -13.37 -6.20
N GLY A 68 -13.25 -12.73 -5.89
CA GLY A 68 -12.87 -11.47 -6.50
C GLY A 68 -12.96 -10.30 -5.53
N PRO A 69 -12.63 -9.09 -6.02
CA PRO A 69 -12.64 -7.87 -5.20
C PRO A 69 -14.07 -7.43 -4.87
N PHE A 70 -14.19 -6.59 -3.85
CA PHE A 70 -15.50 -6.07 -3.43
C PHE A 70 -16.19 -5.21 -4.51
N ALA A 71 -15.40 -4.64 -5.41
CA ALA A 71 -15.88 -3.82 -6.53
C ALA A 71 -14.86 -3.83 -7.66
N GLU A 72 -15.35 -3.68 -8.90
CA GLU A 72 -14.51 -3.43 -10.04
C GLU A 72 -14.10 -1.95 -10.02
N THR A 73 -12.82 -1.68 -10.03
CA THR A 73 -12.27 -0.33 -9.98
C THR A 73 -11.29 -0.12 -11.12
N LYS A 74 -11.09 1.15 -11.49
CA LYS A 74 -10.11 1.51 -12.53
C LYS A 74 -8.69 1.24 -12.05
N GLU A 75 -8.40 1.57 -10.80
CA GLU A 75 -7.12 1.31 -10.15
C GLU A 75 -7.38 0.43 -8.92
N GLN A 76 -6.43 -0.40 -8.58
CA GLN A 76 -6.54 -1.34 -7.49
C GLN A 76 -5.56 -1.00 -6.38
N LEU A 77 -5.94 -1.32 -5.14
CA LEU A 77 -5.03 -1.17 -4.00
C LEU A 77 -3.93 -2.22 -4.11
N LEU A 78 -2.69 -1.78 -4.29
CA LEU A 78 -1.53 -2.67 -4.44
C LEU A 78 -0.82 -2.97 -3.13
N GLY A 79 -0.97 -2.10 -2.16
CA GLY A 79 -0.29 -2.23 -0.88
C GLY A 79 -0.31 -0.93 -0.09
N PHE A 80 0.41 -0.92 1.02
CA PHE A 80 0.42 0.26 1.88
C PHE A 80 1.72 0.36 2.68
N TYR A 81 1.97 1.58 3.15
CA TYR A 81 3.00 1.89 4.15
C TYR A 81 2.32 2.59 5.33
N VAL A 82 2.79 2.30 6.53
CA VAL A 82 2.43 3.08 7.71
C VAL A 82 3.67 3.87 8.14
N VAL A 83 3.53 5.17 8.32
CA VAL A 83 4.64 6.04 8.66
C VAL A 83 4.27 6.93 9.84
N ASP A 84 5.27 7.29 10.65
CA ASP A 84 5.11 8.22 11.76
C ASP A 84 5.67 9.58 11.34
N CYS A 85 4.80 10.56 11.21
CA CYS A 85 5.16 11.91 10.78
C CYS A 85 4.53 12.96 11.68
N GLU A 86 5.14 14.12 11.73
CA GLU A 86 4.64 15.22 12.58
C GLU A 86 3.39 15.87 12.00
N ASN A 87 3.31 15.95 10.66
CA ASN A 87 2.22 16.64 9.97
C ASN A 87 2.04 16.09 8.56
N LEU A 88 0.99 16.57 7.89
CA LEU A 88 0.66 16.16 6.52
C LEU A 88 1.75 16.54 5.51
N ASP A 89 2.36 17.70 5.66
CA ASP A 89 3.42 18.15 4.73
C ASP A 89 4.60 17.18 4.74
N GLU A 90 4.98 16.68 5.90
CA GLU A 90 6.07 15.69 6.01
C GLU A 90 5.70 14.38 5.32
N VAL A 91 4.48 13.88 5.52
CA VAL A 91 4.08 12.62 4.88
C VAL A 91 3.93 12.77 3.38
N VAL A 92 3.47 13.92 2.88
CA VAL A 92 3.40 14.19 1.43
C VAL A 92 4.81 14.16 0.82
N GLU A 93 5.77 14.78 1.47
CA GLU A 93 7.16 14.76 1.02
C GLU A 93 7.72 13.34 0.97
N ILE A 94 7.48 12.56 2.00
CA ILE A 94 7.89 11.14 2.06
C ILE A 94 7.21 10.34 0.95
N ALA A 95 5.91 10.54 0.75
CA ALA A 95 5.14 9.80 -0.24
C ALA A 95 5.64 10.04 -1.67
N GLN A 96 6.14 11.23 -1.96
CA GLN A 96 6.72 11.52 -3.28
C GLN A 96 7.86 10.56 -3.63
N GLY A 97 8.60 10.07 -2.64
CA GLY A 97 9.65 9.08 -2.85
C GLY A 97 9.14 7.71 -3.26
N PHE A 98 7.85 7.43 -3.09
CA PHE A 98 7.21 6.18 -3.50
C PHE A 98 6.33 6.33 -4.75
N LEU A 99 6.22 7.54 -5.29
CA LEU A 99 5.37 7.80 -6.44
C LEU A 99 6.08 7.38 -7.73
N HIS A 100 5.33 6.76 -8.64
CA HIS A 100 5.81 6.35 -9.97
C HIS A 100 5.20 7.22 -11.07
N GLU A 101 5.47 6.83 -12.31
CA GLU A 101 4.94 7.52 -13.49
C GLU A 101 3.42 7.41 -13.61
N THR A 102 2.86 6.35 -13.07
CA THR A 102 1.41 6.07 -13.06
C THR A 102 0.95 5.73 -11.66
N GLY A 103 -0.35 5.77 -11.45
CA GLY A 103 -0.94 5.43 -10.16
C GLY A 103 -1.15 6.62 -9.26
N ALA A 104 -1.53 6.33 -8.03
CA ALA A 104 -1.82 7.34 -7.02
C ALA A 104 -1.49 6.82 -5.63
N LEU A 105 -1.17 7.73 -4.73
CA LEU A 105 -0.97 7.44 -3.33
C LEU A 105 -2.01 8.23 -2.54
N GLU A 106 -2.85 7.52 -1.79
CA GLU A 106 -3.82 8.15 -0.89
C GLU A 106 -3.24 8.16 0.52
N ILE A 107 -3.22 9.32 1.16
CA ILE A 107 -2.68 9.49 2.50
C ILE A 107 -3.84 9.67 3.47
N ARG A 108 -3.90 8.83 4.50
CA ARG A 108 -4.98 8.90 5.50
C ARG A 108 -4.39 8.85 6.92
N PRO A 109 -4.75 9.81 7.79
CA PRO A 109 -4.38 9.70 9.21
C PRO A 109 -4.97 8.42 9.81
N VAL A 110 -4.20 7.75 10.65
CA VAL A 110 -4.64 6.53 11.32
C VAL A 110 -5.35 6.91 12.63
N ARG A 111 -6.55 6.40 12.81
CA ARG A 111 -7.34 6.65 14.02
C ARG A 111 -6.95 5.71 15.16
N LEU A 112 -6.80 4.43 14.86
CA LEU A 112 -6.45 3.40 15.80
C LEU A 112 -5.36 2.52 15.19
N PHE A 113 -4.27 2.32 15.93
CA PHE A 113 -3.17 1.48 15.49
C PHE A 113 -2.86 0.42 16.53
N GLU A 114 -2.94 -0.83 16.11
CA GLU A 114 -2.52 -1.98 16.89
C GLU A 114 -1.39 -2.67 16.14
N PRO A 115 -0.16 -2.70 16.70
CA PRO A 115 0.99 -3.25 15.97
C PRO A 115 0.95 -4.78 15.82
N GLY A 116 0.04 -5.45 16.50
CA GLY A 116 -0.02 -6.91 16.48
C GLY A 116 1.09 -7.55 17.31
N VAL A 117 1.31 -8.84 17.06
CA VAL A 117 2.25 -9.66 17.85
C VAL A 117 3.44 -10.14 17.03
N GLY A 118 3.88 -9.38 16.06
CA GLY A 118 5.08 -9.69 15.28
C GLY A 118 4.90 -10.83 14.28
N ILE A 119 3.94 -10.71 13.41
CA ILE A 119 3.77 -11.62 12.27
C ILE A 119 5.01 -11.58 11.39
N LYS A 120 5.49 -12.76 11.00
CA LYS A 120 6.65 -12.87 10.09
C LYS A 120 6.26 -13.49 8.77
#